data_92f93c5c2ac525ebe1663c5af913e3cd
#
_entry.id   92f93c5c2ac525ebe1663c5af913e3cd
#
_cell.length_a   1.000
_cell.length_b   1.000
_cell.length_c   1.000
_cell.angle_alpha   90.00
_cell.angle_beta   90.00
_cell.angle_gamma   90.00
#
_symmetry.space_group_name_H-M   'P 1'
#
loop_
_entity.id
_entity.type
_entity.pdbx_description
1 polymer ?
#
loop_
_entity_poly.entity_id
_entity_poly.type
_entity_poly.pdbx_seq_one_letter_code
_entity_poly.pdbx_strand_id
1 'polypeptide(L)'
;MHVQQIYTGCLSEAAYFIESNGEAVVIDPIRDIESYLQLAKEHQAEIKYIFETHFHADFVSGHLDLSKKTGAPIVYGPGTKTKFSFHLAKDGEIFKLGNITLEAIHTPGHTLESTCYLLRDENGKPYCVFTGDTLFVGDVGRPDLSSGHLSSEELAAILYDSIQNKLLPLPDDVIVYPAHGAGSSCGKNLGPETFSTMGEQRKFNYALQAKTKEEFIKTVTGNLTDAPAYFSVNAKINQEGYTNLEDIKSKGLTPLNIDEFKIKIKEDCIILDTREATEFTTGFIPGSISIGLEGRFAEWAGSLLSFKQSIIFVAPEGKEKETLIRLARVGFDKIEGYLKGGFETWKNAGEKTDLIIDIEADELAMDIPFDDKLMVLDVRKPNEFAEGHVKDALNLPLSDMTDIAQIASLEEGQNIYIHCGIGYRSVIAASLLKRQGYHNLRNIIGGWAAIKEQKEIHVEKEAALLN
;
A
#
# COMPACT_ATOMS: atom_id res chain seq x y z
N MET A 1 17.56 -25.80 9.33
CA MET A 1 16.85 -24.51 9.43
C MET A 1 16.80 -23.84 8.06
N HIS A 2 15.64 -23.40 7.63
CA HIS A 2 15.42 -22.62 6.40
C HIS A 2 14.68 -21.34 6.74
N VAL A 3 15.11 -20.20 6.21
CA VAL A 3 14.44 -18.91 6.35
C VAL A 3 14.25 -18.33 4.96
N GLN A 4 13.01 -18.06 4.56
CA GLN A 4 12.68 -17.51 3.26
C GLN A 4 11.86 -16.23 3.42
N GLN A 5 12.35 -15.14 2.85
CA GLN A 5 11.59 -13.90 2.66
C GLN A 5 10.71 -14.02 1.43
N ILE A 6 9.44 -13.66 1.56
CA ILE A 6 8.44 -13.62 0.48
C ILE A 6 8.06 -12.17 0.29
N TYR A 7 8.68 -11.52 -0.71
CA TYR A 7 8.50 -10.09 -0.93
C TYR A 7 7.40 -9.80 -1.94
N THR A 8 6.43 -8.98 -1.52
CA THR A 8 5.28 -8.54 -2.34
C THR A 8 5.51 -7.11 -2.84
N GLY A 9 6.10 -6.96 -4.03
CA GLY A 9 6.55 -5.67 -4.55
C GLY A 9 5.46 -4.59 -4.66
N CYS A 10 4.21 -4.96 -4.99
CA CYS A 10 3.10 -3.99 -5.08
C CYS A 10 2.63 -3.41 -3.73
N LEU A 11 3.05 -4.01 -2.61
CA LEU A 11 2.82 -3.55 -1.25
C LEU A 11 4.13 -3.09 -0.57
N SER A 12 5.28 -3.36 -1.20
CA SER A 12 6.60 -3.22 -0.57
C SER A 12 6.70 -3.98 0.76
N GLU A 13 6.00 -5.12 0.86
CA GLU A 13 5.81 -5.92 2.07
C GLU A 13 6.61 -7.21 1.99
N ALA A 14 7.12 -7.67 3.13
CA ALA A 14 7.87 -8.90 3.31
C ALA A 14 7.25 -9.79 4.38
N ALA A 15 6.65 -10.90 3.95
CA ALA A 15 6.31 -12.02 4.83
C ALA A 15 7.49 -13.00 4.94
N TYR A 16 7.48 -13.85 5.96
CA TYR A 16 8.56 -14.81 6.18
C TYR A 16 8.02 -16.21 6.42
N PHE A 17 8.64 -17.19 5.76
CA PHE A 17 8.46 -18.62 6.01
C PHE A 17 9.73 -19.18 6.65
N ILE A 18 9.59 -19.84 7.80
CA ILE A 18 10.71 -20.40 8.54
C ILE A 18 10.42 -21.88 8.80
N GLU A 19 11.39 -22.73 8.48
CA GLU A 19 11.25 -24.18 8.66
C GLU A 19 12.44 -24.75 9.46
N SER A 20 12.16 -25.70 10.34
CA SER A 20 13.16 -26.51 11.04
C SER A 20 12.56 -27.87 11.38
N ASN A 21 13.21 -28.93 10.87
CA ASN A 21 12.92 -30.32 11.22
C ASN A 21 11.45 -30.73 11.03
N GLY A 22 10.83 -30.31 9.90
CA GLY A 22 9.44 -30.63 9.55
C GLY A 22 8.38 -29.77 10.25
N GLU A 23 8.78 -28.75 10.99
CA GLU A 23 7.90 -27.75 11.56
C GLU A 23 8.16 -26.38 10.92
N ALA A 24 7.10 -25.63 10.62
CA ALA A 24 7.20 -24.31 10.00
C ALA A 24 6.41 -23.25 10.76
N VAL A 25 6.77 -22.00 10.56
CA VAL A 25 5.99 -20.82 10.95
C VAL A 25 5.94 -19.84 9.81
N VAL A 26 4.90 -19.00 9.82
CA VAL A 26 4.78 -17.86 8.92
C VAL A 26 4.70 -16.59 9.75
N ILE A 27 5.41 -15.55 9.34
CA ILE A 27 5.37 -14.22 9.98
C ILE A 27 4.79 -13.24 8.98
N ASP A 28 3.81 -12.44 9.40
CA ASP A 28 3.12 -11.39 8.66
C ASP A 28 2.60 -11.85 7.28
N PRO A 29 1.79 -12.94 7.21
CA PRO A 29 1.30 -13.44 5.94
C PRO A 29 0.37 -12.44 5.25
N ILE A 30 0.55 -12.23 3.95
CA ILE A 30 -0.45 -11.51 3.14
C ILE A 30 -1.70 -12.35 2.94
N ARG A 31 -2.79 -11.71 2.50
CA ARG A 31 -4.12 -12.32 2.44
C ARG A 31 -4.24 -13.56 1.57
N ASP A 32 -3.48 -13.69 0.51
CA ASP A 32 -3.45 -14.89 -0.35
C ASP A 32 -2.43 -15.90 0.16
N ILE A 33 -2.91 -16.90 0.85
CA ILE A 33 -2.12 -17.84 1.64
C ILE A 33 -1.52 -19.01 0.85
N GLU A 34 -1.82 -19.15 -0.43
CA GLU A 34 -1.44 -20.32 -1.23
C GLU A 34 0.07 -20.53 -1.29
N SER A 35 0.87 -19.45 -1.33
CA SER A 35 2.34 -19.55 -1.36
C SER A 35 2.91 -20.21 -0.10
N TYR A 36 2.36 -19.88 1.08
CA TYR A 36 2.81 -20.45 2.35
C TYR A 36 2.43 -21.93 2.47
N LEU A 37 1.24 -22.30 2.01
CA LEU A 37 0.81 -23.71 1.97
C LEU A 37 1.66 -24.54 0.99
N GLN A 38 2.04 -23.94 -0.15
CA GLN A 38 2.91 -24.59 -1.12
C GLN A 38 4.31 -24.79 -0.54
N LEU A 39 4.90 -23.79 0.11
CA LEU A 39 6.19 -23.91 0.78
C LEU A 39 6.18 -24.97 1.88
N ALA A 40 5.13 -24.99 2.72
CA ALA A 40 5.00 -26.03 3.74
C ALA A 40 4.97 -27.44 3.14
N LYS A 41 4.28 -27.61 2.02
CA LYS A 41 4.25 -28.89 1.27
C LYS A 41 5.61 -29.26 0.69
N GLU A 42 6.31 -28.31 0.06
CA GLU A 42 7.64 -28.52 -0.54
C GLU A 42 8.68 -28.91 0.51
N HIS A 43 8.62 -28.31 1.68
CA HIS A 43 9.49 -28.62 2.82
C HIS A 43 8.99 -29.79 3.67
N GLN A 44 7.86 -30.42 3.32
CA GLN A 44 7.23 -31.48 4.12
C GLN A 44 7.03 -31.06 5.59
N ALA A 45 6.66 -29.80 5.82
CA ALA A 45 6.57 -29.18 7.12
C ALA A 45 5.12 -28.89 7.51
N GLU A 46 4.83 -29.02 8.82
CA GLU A 46 3.56 -28.58 9.41
C GLU A 46 3.69 -27.14 9.91
N ILE A 47 2.79 -26.24 9.50
CA ILE A 47 2.76 -24.88 10.03
C ILE A 47 2.24 -24.92 11.48
N LYS A 48 3.12 -24.60 12.44
CA LYS A 48 2.85 -24.68 13.88
C LYS A 48 2.33 -23.38 14.48
N TYR A 49 2.77 -22.24 13.94
CA TYR A 49 2.39 -20.89 14.40
C TYR A 49 2.28 -19.94 13.23
N ILE A 50 1.43 -18.93 13.38
CA ILE A 50 1.29 -17.78 12.51
C ILE A 50 1.56 -16.55 13.37
N PHE A 51 2.68 -15.89 13.16
CA PHE A 51 3.06 -14.71 13.91
C PHE A 51 2.66 -13.44 13.17
N GLU A 52 2.12 -12.49 13.90
CA GLU A 52 1.91 -11.13 13.46
C GLU A 52 2.79 -10.20 14.28
N THR A 53 3.54 -9.34 13.62
CA THR A 53 4.39 -8.36 14.33
C THR A 53 3.55 -7.24 14.92
N HIS A 54 2.48 -6.85 14.25
CA HIS A 54 1.53 -5.81 14.66
C HIS A 54 0.24 -5.89 13.83
N PHE A 55 -0.72 -5.00 14.06
CA PHE A 55 -1.86 -4.83 13.16
C PHE A 55 -1.44 -3.98 11.95
N HIS A 56 -1.16 -4.64 10.83
CA HIS A 56 -0.82 -3.98 9.58
C HIS A 56 -1.91 -3.00 9.14
N ALA A 57 -1.50 -1.80 8.76
CA ALA A 57 -2.40 -0.74 8.30
C ALA A 57 -2.49 -0.67 6.77
N ASP A 58 -1.45 -1.05 6.07
CA ASP A 58 -1.32 -0.94 4.62
C ASP A 58 -1.89 -2.14 3.86
N PHE A 59 -2.07 -3.30 4.52
CA PHE A 59 -2.73 -4.46 3.92
C PHE A 59 -3.53 -5.28 4.95
N VAL A 60 -4.40 -6.14 4.43
CA VAL A 60 -5.12 -7.14 5.25
C VAL A 60 -4.31 -8.43 5.27
N SER A 61 -3.89 -8.85 6.47
CA SER A 61 -3.12 -10.06 6.67
C SER A 61 -3.93 -11.33 6.37
N GLY A 62 -3.23 -12.42 6.05
CA GLY A 62 -3.80 -13.74 5.77
C GLY A 62 -3.94 -14.64 7.01
N HIS A 63 -3.67 -14.13 8.20
CA HIS A 63 -3.59 -14.90 9.43
C HIS A 63 -4.84 -15.76 9.72
N LEU A 64 -6.05 -15.21 9.52
CA LEU A 64 -7.29 -15.97 9.77
C LEU A 64 -7.48 -17.10 8.78
N ASP A 65 -7.25 -16.84 7.49
CA ASP A 65 -7.41 -17.85 6.46
C ASP A 65 -6.37 -18.96 6.60
N LEU A 66 -5.12 -18.58 6.92
CA LEU A 66 -4.03 -19.52 7.15
C LEU A 66 -4.28 -20.38 8.41
N SER A 67 -4.72 -19.75 9.52
CA SER A 67 -5.09 -20.45 10.77
C SER A 67 -6.25 -21.42 10.54
N LYS A 68 -7.29 -20.99 9.84
CA LYS A 68 -8.44 -21.85 9.49
C LYS A 68 -8.01 -23.04 8.64
N LYS A 69 -7.06 -22.87 7.75
CA LYS A 69 -6.60 -23.91 6.81
C LYS A 69 -5.65 -24.92 7.45
N THR A 70 -4.79 -24.47 8.36
CA THR A 70 -3.72 -25.28 8.96
C THR A 70 -4.03 -25.75 10.38
N GLY A 71 -4.93 -25.08 11.10
CA GLY A 71 -5.16 -25.25 12.52
C GLY A 71 -4.12 -24.58 13.42
N ALA A 72 -3.12 -23.90 12.84
CA ALA A 72 -2.07 -23.23 13.59
C ALA A 72 -2.64 -22.01 14.35
N PRO A 73 -2.24 -21.78 15.60
CA PRO A 73 -2.64 -20.60 16.36
C PRO A 73 -1.99 -19.34 15.76
N ILE A 74 -2.76 -18.26 15.77
CA ILE A 74 -2.26 -16.92 15.48
C ILE A 74 -1.62 -16.40 16.76
N VAL A 75 -0.45 -15.78 16.66
CA VAL A 75 0.33 -15.23 17.78
C VAL A 75 0.50 -13.74 17.59
N TYR A 76 0.09 -12.98 18.58
CA TYR A 76 0.32 -11.53 18.67
C TYR A 76 1.03 -11.19 19.98
N GLY A 77 1.72 -10.06 20.00
CA GLY A 77 2.42 -9.56 21.18
C GLY A 77 1.54 -8.95 22.26
N PRO A 78 2.16 -8.50 23.38
CA PRO A 78 1.46 -7.91 24.51
C PRO A 78 0.62 -6.68 24.13
N GLY A 79 -0.51 -6.50 24.80
CA GLY A 79 -1.42 -5.36 24.57
C GLY A 79 -2.46 -5.59 23.47
N THR A 80 -2.30 -6.62 22.65
CA THR A 80 -3.23 -6.97 21.56
C THR A 80 -4.63 -7.29 22.08
N LYS A 81 -5.65 -6.82 21.34
CA LYS A 81 -7.06 -7.14 21.53
C LYS A 81 -7.70 -7.41 20.18
N THR A 82 -8.29 -8.57 20.00
CA THR A 82 -8.98 -8.98 18.76
C THR A 82 -10.41 -9.46 19.04
N LYS A 83 -11.20 -9.60 17.97
CA LYS A 83 -12.51 -10.26 18.02
C LYS A 83 -12.47 -11.76 17.69
N PHE A 84 -11.29 -12.30 17.43
CA PHE A 84 -11.04 -13.72 17.14
C PHE A 84 -10.07 -14.31 18.15
N SER A 85 -9.98 -15.64 18.18
CA SER A 85 -9.06 -16.36 19.08
C SER A 85 -7.64 -16.28 18.60
N PHE A 86 -6.71 -15.98 19.50
CA PHE A 86 -5.27 -15.91 19.23
C PHE A 86 -4.48 -16.25 20.50
N HIS A 87 -3.20 -16.51 20.37
CA HIS A 87 -2.26 -16.64 21.47
C HIS A 87 -1.66 -15.27 21.78
N LEU A 88 -1.89 -14.77 22.99
CA LEU A 88 -1.28 -13.53 23.48
C LEU A 88 0.10 -13.85 24.04
N ALA A 89 1.14 -13.59 23.27
CA ALA A 89 2.51 -13.81 23.70
C ALA A 89 2.92 -12.84 24.81
N LYS A 90 3.76 -13.32 25.72
CA LYS A 90 4.42 -12.48 26.73
C LYS A 90 5.75 -11.97 26.18
N ASP A 91 6.20 -10.84 26.70
CA ASP A 91 7.55 -10.36 26.41
C ASP A 91 8.59 -11.39 26.91
N GLY A 92 9.49 -11.83 26.02
CA GLY A 92 10.47 -12.89 26.28
C GLY A 92 9.90 -14.32 26.16
N GLU A 93 8.66 -14.51 25.69
CA GLU A 93 8.12 -15.86 25.48
C GLU A 93 8.86 -16.57 24.34
N ILE A 94 9.22 -17.83 24.57
CA ILE A 94 9.97 -18.66 23.65
C ILE A 94 9.05 -19.70 23.01
N PHE A 95 9.00 -19.69 21.67
CA PHE A 95 8.30 -20.66 20.84
C PHE A 95 9.29 -21.63 20.23
N LYS A 96 9.14 -22.91 20.48
CA LYS A 96 9.98 -23.97 19.91
C LYS A 96 9.50 -24.32 18.51
N LEU A 97 10.46 -24.45 17.57
CA LEU A 97 10.22 -24.85 16.20
C LEU A 97 11.30 -25.85 15.78
N GLY A 98 10.98 -27.14 15.76
CA GLY A 98 11.99 -28.19 15.50
C GLY A 98 13.19 -28.06 16.43
N ASN A 99 14.35 -27.72 15.86
CA ASN A 99 15.61 -27.57 16.60
C ASN A 99 15.97 -26.11 16.93
N ILE A 100 15.12 -25.14 16.57
CA ILE A 100 15.34 -23.72 16.76
C ILE A 100 14.26 -23.11 17.67
N THR A 101 14.43 -21.87 18.05
CA THR A 101 13.45 -21.14 18.84
C THR A 101 13.21 -19.73 18.30
N LEU A 102 11.97 -19.24 18.44
CA LEU A 102 11.64 -17.84 18.26
C LEU A 102 11.26 -17.24 19.62
N GLU A 103 11.87 -16.11 19.95
CA GLU A 103 11.61 -15.33 21.17
C GLU A 103 10.80 -14.08 20.79
N ALA A 104 9.64 -13.89 21.42
CA ALA A 104 8.82 -12.68 21.26
C ALA A 104 9.45 -11.53 22.06
N ILE A 105 9.79 -10.45 21.40
CA ILE A 105 10.35 -9.24 22.00
C ILE A 105 9.35 -8.11 21.79
N HIS A 106 8.64 -7.70 22.84
CA HIS A 106 7.68 -6.61 22.77
C HIS A 106 8.39 -5.27 22.53
N THR A 107 8.12 -4.63 21.39
CA THR A 107 8.79 -3.41 20.94
C THR A 107 7.75 -2.33 20.56
N PRO A 108 6.95 -1.84 21.53
CA PRO A 108 5.94 -0.82 21.26
C PRO A 108 6.57 0.48 20.75
N GLY A 109 5.79 1.25 19.98
CA GLY A 109 6.16 2.58 19.51
C GLY A 109 5.65 2.91 18.12
N HIS A 110 5.84 2.04 17.13
CA HIS A 110 5.11 2.12 15.85
C HIS A 110 3.62 1.85 16.10
N THR A 111 3.32 0.71 16.72
CA THR A 111 2.04 0.44 17.39
C THR A 111 2.30 0.01 18.83
N LEU A 112 1.25 -0.02 19.68
CA LEU A 112 1.43 -0.40 21.08
C LEU A 112 1.65 -1.91 21.28
N GLU A 113 1.15 -2.73 20.36
CA GLU A 113 1.32 -4.19 20.37
C GLU A 113 2.51 -4.68 19.55
N SER A 114 3.27 -3.78 18.89
CA SER A 114 4.42 -4.13 18.06
C SER A 114 5.38 -5.09 18.77
N THR A 115 5.73 -6.16 18.07
CA THR A 115 6.55 -7.25 18.62
C THR A 115 7.52 -7.74 17.55
N CYS A 116 8.79 -7.77 17.89
CA CYS A 116 9.82 -8.42 17.08
C CYS A 116 9.93 -9.90 17.45
N TYR A 117 10.35 -10.74 16.53
CA TYR A 117 10.60 -12.16 16.79
C TYR A 117 12.06 -12.48 16.51
N LEU A 118 12.81 -12.84 17.60
CA LEU A 118 14.22 -13.19 17.51
C LEU A 118 14.36 -14.71 17.30
N LEU A 119 14.91 -15.11 16.16
CA LEU A 119 15.24 -16.49 15.89
C LEU A 119 16.62 -16.82 16.44
N ARG A 120 16.69 -17.90 17.23
CA ARG A 120 17.93 -18.51 17.69
C ARG A 120 18.15 -19.84 17.02
N ASP A 121 19.38 -20.10 16.59
CA ASP A 121 19.78 -21.35 15.98
C ASP A 121 19.72 -22.55 16.96
N GLU A 122 20.07 -23.71 16.48
CA GLU A 122 20.09 -24.95 17.26
C GLU A 122 21.03 -24.93 18.48
N ASN A 123 21.99 -24.01 18.51
CA ASN A 123 22.92 -23.78 19.62
C ASN A 123 22.43 -22.67 20.56
N GLY A 124 21.25 -22.08 20.30
CA GLY A 124 20.71 -20.97 21.07
C GLY A 124 21.34 -19.62 20.74
N LYS A 125 22.20 -19.52 19.69
CA LYS A 125 22.80 -18.27 19.26
C LYS A 125 21.77 -17.43 18.50
N PRO A 126 21.64 -16.10 18.77
CA PRO A 126 20.87 -15.20 17.92
C PRO A 126 21.32 -15.27 16.47
N TYR A 127 20.39 -15.51 15.54
CA TYR A 127 20.66 -15.63 14.12
C TYR A 127 20.05 -14.47 13.31
N CYS A 128 18.74 -14.25 13.45
CA CYS A 128 18.05 -13.13 12.81
C CYS A 128 16.90 -12.63 13.68
N VAL A 129 16.46 -11.40 13.44
CA VAL A 129 15.30 -10.78 14.08
C VAL A 129 14.34 -10.25 13.03
N PHE A 130 13.06 -10.66 13.14
CA PHE A 130 11.97 -10.16 12.34
C PHE A 130 11.40 -8.95 13.07
N THR A 131 11.63 -7.77 12.52
CA THR A 131 11.40 -6.51 13.23
C THR A 131 10.06 -5.86 12.96
N GLY A 132 9.27 -6.43 12.04
CA GLY A 132 8.04 -5.76 11.62
C GLY A 132 8.34 -4.31 11.21
N ASP A 133 7.55 -3.40 11.73
CA ASP A 133 7.70 -1.96 11.51
C ASP A 133 8.42 -1.25 12.68
N THR A 134 9.05 -2.00 13.60
CA THR A 134 9.88 -1.39 14.65
C THR A 134 11.19 -0.83 14.08
N LEU A 135 11.86 -1.59 13.21
CA LEU A 135 13.14 -1.23 12.60
C LEU A 135 13.18 -1.68 11.16
N PHE A 136 13.43 -0.75 10.24
CA PHE A 136 13.64 -0.98 8.81
C PHE A 136 15.12 -0.89 8.44
N VAL A 137 15.43 -1.22 7.20
CA VAL A 137 16.76 -0.92 6.65
C VAL A 137 16.88 0.58 6.41
N GLY A 138 17.74 1.23 7.21
CA GLY A 138 18.00 2.67 7.14
C GLY A 138 16.94 3.57 7.79
N ASP A 139 15.83 3.01 8.32
CA ASP A 139 14.74 3.77 8.90
C ASP A 139 14.12 3.07 10.12
N VAL A 140 13.11 3.68 10.73
CA VAL A 140 12.23 3.09 11.76
C VAL A 140 10.77 3.34 11.39
N GLY A 141 9.86 2.55 11.93
CA GLY A 141 8.43 2.73 11.73
C GLY A 141 7.95 4.10 12.22
N ARG A 142 7.11 4.73 11.43
CA ARG A 142 6.53 6.03 11.79
C ARG A 142 5.59 5.90 12.99
N PRO A 143 5.66 6.82 13.96
CA PRO A 143 4.92 6.70 15.24
C PRO A 143 3.53 7.33 15.21
N ASP A 144 3.01 7.76 14.05
CA ASP A 144 1.75 8.51 13.93
C ASP A 144 0.59 7.69 13.35
N LEU A 145 0.81 6.42 12.96
CA LEU A 145 -0.21 5.58 12.33
C LEU A 145 -1.19 4.96 13.35
N SER A 146 -0.75 4.76 14.58
CA SER A 146 -1.56 4.19 15.65
C SER A 146 -2.01 5.28 16.62
N SER A 147 -2.95 6.09 16.19
CA SER A 147 -3.49 7.21 16.97
C SER A 147 -4.54 6.75 18.00
N GLY A 148 -4.11 6.02 19.02
CA GLY A 148 -4.94 5.82 20.19
C GLY A 148 -5.13 7.11 20.99
N HIS A 149 -4.69 7.13 22.25
CA HIS A 149 -4.69 8.33 23.10
C HIS A 149 -3.33 9.00 23.22
N LEU A 150 -2.30 8.45 22.54
CA LEU A 150 -0.92 8.94 22.60
C LEU A 150 -0.60 9.81 21.39
N SER A 151 0.22 10.84 21.61
CA SER A 151 0.75 11.66 20.52
C SER A 151 1.86 10.93 19.76
N SER A 152 2.20 11.43 18.58
CA SER A 152 3.33 10.90 17.77
C SER A 152 4.65 10.99 18.53
N GLU A 153 4.84 12.04 19.34
CA GLU A 153 6.04 12.23 20.17
C GLU A 153 6.09 11.23 21.31
N GLU A 154 4.95 10.91 21.94
CA GLU A 154 4.87 9.89 22.98
C GLU A 154 5.17 8.51 22.42
N LEU A 155 4.61 8.17 21.25
CA LEU A 155 4.90 6.90 20.56
C LEU A 155 6.36 6.82 20.10
N ALA A 156 6.92 7.91 19.57
CA ALA A 156 8.34 7.99 19.23
C ALA A 156 9.26 7.79 20.45
N ALA A 157 8.87 8.33 21.60
CA ALA A 157 9.61 8.14 22.83
C ALA A 157 9.61 6.67 23.29
N ILE A 158 8.48 5.98 23.14
CA ILE A 158 8.34 4.54 23.44
C ILE A 158 9.16 3.71 22.44
N LEU A 159 9.10 4.07 21.14
CA LEU A 159 9.88 3.40 20.08
C LEU A 159 11.39 3.50 20.36
N TYR A 160 11.85 4.68 20.77
CA TYR A 160 13.25 4.87 21.18
C TYR A 160 13.65 3.88 22.27
N ASP A 161 12.84 3.80 23.35
CA ASP A 161 13.15 2.90 24.48
C ASP A 161 13.13 1.42 24.03
N SER A 162 12.21 1.03 23.15
CA SER A 162 12.14 -0.31 22.58
C SER A 162 13.41 -0.66 21.79
N ILE A 163 13.84 0.23 20.92
CA ILE A 163 15.04 0.03 20.10
C ILE A 163 16.30 0.00 20.97
N GLN A 164 16.48 1.00 21.84
CA GLN A 164 17.67 1.12 22.66
C GLN A 164 17.88 -0.04 23.62
N ASN A 165 16.79 -0.49 24.26
CA ASN A 165 16.89 -1.48 25.34
C ASN A 165 16.77 -2.93 24.84
N LYS A 166 16.16 -3.17 23.67
CA LYS A 166 15.81 -4.52 23.21
C LYS A 166 16.49 -4.93 21.91
N LEU A 167 16.62 -4.03 20.93
CA LEU A 167 17.23 -4.37 19.64
C LEU A 167 18.73 -4.03 19.59
N LEU A 168 19.13 -2.85 20.04
CA LEU A 168 20.56 -2.46 20.01
C LEU A 168 21.49 -3.34 20.87
N PRO A 169 21.05 -4.04 21.92
CA PRO A 169 21.91 -5.02 22.60
C PRO A 169 22.19 -6.30 21.80
N LEU A 170 21.47 -6.57 20.71
CA LEU A 170 21.70 -7.76 19.87
C LEU A 170 23.08 -7.69 19.21
N PRO A 171 23.75 -8.84 18.96
CA PRO A 171 25.03 -8.88 18.25
C PRO A 171 25.01 -8.25 16.86
N ASP A 172 26.14 -7.73 16.40
CA ASP A 172 26.28 -7.06 15.10
C ASP A 172 25.96 -7.95 13.90
N ASP A 173 26.19 -9.27 14.02
CA ASP A 173 25.97 -10.27 12.97
C ASP A 173 24.52 -10.77 12.88
N VAL A 174 23.65 -10.34 13.78
CA VAL A 174 22.20 -10.67 13.69
C VAL A 174 21.59 -9.98 12.50
N ILE A 175 20.96 -10.80 11.63
CA ILE A 175 20.26 -10.30 10.42
C ILE A 175 18.96 -9.62 10.84
N VAL A 176 18.70 -8.45 10.29
CA VAL A 176 17.45 -7.70 10.44
C VAL A 176 16.55 -7.96 9.24
N TYR A 177 15.37 -8.51 9.49
CA TYR A 177 14.32 -8.78 8.53
C TYR A 177 13.09 -7.91 8.83
N PRO A 178 12.91 -6.76 8.15
CA PRO A 178 11.77 -5.87 8.36
C PRO A 178 10.51 -6.32 7.61
N ALA A 179 9.33 -5.81 7.99
CA ALA A 179 8.10 -6.06 7.24
C ALA A 179 8.01 -5.27 5.93
N HIS A 180 8.77 -4.20 5.77
CA HIS A 180 8.72 -3.36 4.57
C HIS A 180 10.10 -2.99 4.01
N GLY A 181 10.10 -2.77 2.67
CA GLY A 181 11.20 -2.20 1.91
C GLY A 181 10.84 -0.86 1.27
N ALA A 182 11.71 -0.39 0.37
CA ALA A 182 11.54 0.87 -0.34
C ALA A 182 10.17 0.98 -1.03
N GLY A 183 9.52 2.13 -0.84
CA GLY A 183 8.20 2.43 -1.42
C GLY A 183 7.02 2.27 -0.47
N SER A 184 7.19 1.65 0.70
CA SER A 184 6.14 1.62 1.74
C SER A 184 5.92 3.00 2.36
N SER A 185 4.66 3.28 2.70
CA SER A 185 4.25 4.48 3.45
C SER A 185 4.36 4.33 4.97
N CYS A 186 4.82 3.15 5.46
CA CYS A 186 5.01 2.88 6.89
C CYS A 186 6.32 3.46 7.45
N GLY A 187 7.24 3.91 6.58
CA GLY A 187 8.46 4.61 6.95
C GLY A 187 8.68 5.86 6.11
N LYS A 188 9.74 6.59 6.37
CA LYS A 188 10.06 7.89 5.75
C LYS A 188 11.15 7.76 4.68
N ASN A 189 12.22 7.01 4.96
CA ASN A 189 13.41 6.88 4.11
C ASN A 189 13.92 5.44 4.09
N LEU A 190 13.05 4.47 3.74
CA LEU A 190 13.46 3.07 3.67
C LEU A 190 14.52 2.86 2.60
N GLY A 191 15.59 2.12 2.96
CA GLY A 191 16.62 1.70 2.04
C GLY A 191 16.10 0.74 0.96
N PRO A 192 16.84 0.59 -0.16
CA PRO A 192 16.47 -0.31 -1.24
C PRO A 192 16.63 -1.80 -0.89
N GLU A 193 17.42 -2.11 0.12
CA GLU A 193 17.68 -3.47 0.56
C GLU A 193 16.49 -4.01 1.37
N THR A 194 16.19 -5.29 1.21
CA THR A 194 15.10 -5.96 1.92
C THR A 194 15.52 -6.62 3.23
N PHE A 195 16.80 -6.62 3.56
CA PHE A 195 17.37 -7.06 4.84
C PHE A 195 18.73 -6.40 5.08
N SER A 196 19.22 -6.44 6.31
CA SER A 196 20.51 -5.87 6.71
C SER A 196 21.04 -6.61 7.94
N THR A 197 21.98 -6.03 8.68
CA THR A 197 22.46 -6.53 9.97
C THR A 197 22.32 -5.48 11.06
N MET A 198 22.27 -5.90 12.32
CA MET A 198 22.21 -4.96 13.44
C MET A 198 23.43 -4.02 13.46
N GLY A 199 24.62 -4.54 13.08
CA GLY A 199 25.85 -3.74 12.99
C GLY A 199 25.78 -2.65 11.92
N GLU A 200 25.16 -2.94 10.76
CA GLU A 200 24.94 -1.94 9.71
C GLU A 200 23.89 -0.91 10.14
N GLN A 201 22.79 -1.34 10.76
CA GLN A 201 21.77 -0.42 11.24
C GLN A 201 22.34 0.56 12.28
N ARG A 202 23.19 0.12 13.20
CA ARG A 202 23.89 1.03 14.14
C ARG A 202 24.73 2.09 13.45
N LYS A 203 25.30 1.79 12.26
CA LYS A 203 26.20 2.68 11.54
C LYS A 203 25.48 3.62 10.59
N PHE A 204 24.43 3.14 9.90
CA PHE A 204 23.87 3.83 8.73
C PHE A 204 22.40 4.25 8.87
N ASN A 205 21.67 3.69 9.84
CA ASN A 205 20.27 4.05 10.04
C ASN A 205 20.19 5.47 10.63
N TYR A 206 19.58 6.40 9.91
CA TYR A 206 19.56 7.82 10.29
C TYR A 206 18.89 8.06 11.65
N ALA A 207 17.83 7.32 11.96
CA ALA A 207 17.13 7.45 13.24
C ALA A 207 18.00 6.99 14.42
N LEU A 208 18.84 5.96 14.20
CA LEU A 208 19.76 5.43 15.25
C LEU A 208 21.00 6.30 15.44
N GLN A 209 21.25 7.31 14.59
CA GLN A 209 22.34 8.27 14.79
C GLN A 209 21.98 9.38 15.79
N ALA A 210 20.72 9.49 16.19
CA ALA A 210 20.28 10.45 17.22
C ALA A 210 21.01 10.18 18.54
N LYS A 211 21.61 11.21 19.11
CA LYS A 211 22.44 11.11 20.34
C LYS A 211 21.59 11.15 21.61
N THR A 212 20.40 11.71 21.53
CA THR A 212 19.46 11.80 22.66
C THR A 212 18.06 11.36 22.23
N LYS A 213 17.25 11.04 23.22
CA LYS A 213 15.83 10.67 22.99
C LYS A 213 15.05 11.82 22.33
N GLU A 214 15.32 13.06 22.73
CA GLU A 214 14.69 14.26 22.18
C GLU A 214 15.06 14.46 20.71
N GLU A 215 16.34 14.23 20.36
CA GLU A 215 16.81 14.28 18.97
C GLU A 215 16.14 13.21 18.12
N PHE A 216 16.03 11.98 18.64
CA PHE A 216 15.33 10.87 17.98
C PHE A 216 13.87 11.25 17.70
N ILE A 217 13.14 11.70 18.75
CA ILE A 217 11.72 12.11 18.61
C ILE A 217 11.58 13.15 17.51
N LYS A 218 12.34 14.24 17.56
CA LYS A 218 12.33 15.30 16.55
C LYS A 218 12.61 14.77 15.14
N THR A 219 13.56 13.84 15.03
CA THR A 219 13.99 13.27 13.74
C THR A 219 12.91 12.41 13.12
N VAL A 220 12.25 11.54 13.90
CA VAL A 220 11.27 10.58 13.36
C VAL A 220 9.88 11.20 13.20
N THR A 221 9.52 12.22 13.99
CA THR A 221 8.22 12.91 13.88
C THR A 221 8.25 14.08 12.89
N GLY A 222 9.43 14.56 12.50
CA GLY A 222 9.56 15.71 11.58
C GLY A 222 9.21 15.34 10.12
N ASN A 223 8.48 16.23 9.43
CA ASN A 223 8.15 16.11 8.00
C ASN A 223 7.45 14.79 7.61
N LEU A 224 6.57 14.27 8.45
CA LEU A 224 5.72 13.14 8.11
C LEU A 224 4.66 13.60 7.12
N THR A 225 4.45 12.82 6.05
CA THR A 225 3.33 13.00 5.14
C THR A 225 2.07 12.39 5.77
N ASP A 226 0.89 12.89 5.41
CA ASP A 226 -0.36 12.31 5.88
C ASP A 226 -0.43 10.80 5.59
N ALA A 227 -0.96 10.06 6.57
CA ALA A 227 -1.18 8.64 6.41
C ALA A 227 -2.30 8.39 5.37
N PRO A 228 -2.16 7.37 4.50
CA PRO A 228 -3.25 7.01 3.60
C PRO A 228 -4.55 6.73 4.37
N ALA A 229 -5.67 7.24 3.89
CA ALA A 229 -6.96 7.17 4.58
C ALA A 229 -7.42 5.74 4.90
N TYR A 230 -7.05 4.77 4.07
CA TYR A 230 -7.42 3.37 4.26
C TYR A 230 -6.64 2.64 5.36
N PHE A 231 -5.53 3.20 5.86
CA PHE A 231 -4.72 2.57 6.91
C PHE A 231 -5.54 2.26 8.16
N SER A 232 -6.33 3.21 8.62
CA SER A 232 -7.20 3.00 9.79
C SER A 232 -8.26 1.91 9.55
N VAL A 233 -8.72 1.76 8.32
CA VAL A 233 -9.70 0.73 7.93
C VAL A 233 -9.05 -0.65 7.96
N ASN A 234 -7.88 -0.82 7.35
CA ASN A 234 -7.18 -2.10 7.29
C ASN A 234 -6.71 -2.56 8.68
N ALA A 235 -6.12 -1.67 9.49
CA ALA A 235 -5.75 -1.99 10.87
C ALA A 235 -6.96 -2.50 11.67
N LYS A 236 -8.12 -1.86 11.50
CA LYS A 236 -9.37 -2.31 12.12
C LYS A 236 -9.85 -3.66 11.59
N ILE A 237 -9.75 -3.91 10.28
CA ILE A 237 -10.06 -5.21 9.65
C ILE A 237 -9.17 -6.30 10.23
N ASN A 238 -7.87 -6.07 10.35
CA ASN A 238 -6.91 -7.00 10.93
C ASN A 238 -7.19 -7.28 12.41
N GLN A 239 -7.70 -6.28 13.15
CA GLN A 239 -8.08 -6.43 14.56
C GLN A 239 -9.42 -7.15 14.77
N GLU A 240 -10.41 -6.85 13.92
CA GLU A 240 -11.78 -7.33 14.10
C GLU A 240 -12.07 -8.65 13.38
N GLY A 241 -11.29 -8.96 12.36
CA GLY A 241 -11.50 -10.08 11.46
C GLY A 241 -12.18 -9.66 10.14
N TYR A 242 -12.15 -10.56 9.17
CA TYR A 242 -12.56 -10.32 7.79
C TYR A 242 -13.19 -11.55 7.15
N THR A 243 -13.83 -11.35 5.98
CA THR A 243 -14.42 -12.41 5.18
C THR A 243 -13.33 -13.31 4.59
N ASN A 244 -13.49 -14.63 4.61
CA ASN A 244 -12.57 -15.58 4.02
C ASN A 244 -12.33 -15.27 2.52
N LEU A 245 -11.08 -15.35 2.07
CA LEU A 245 -10.72 -15.00 0.68
C LEU A 245 -11.40 -15.91 -0.35
N GLU A 246 -11.63 -17.19 -0.03
CA GLU A 246 -12.33 -18.11 -0.95
C GLU A 246 -13.80 -17.70 -1.14
N ASP A 247 -14.45 -17.19 -0.10
CA ASP A 247 -15.82 -16.67 -0.20
C ASP A 247 -15.87 -15.43 -1.10
N ILE A 248 -14.87 -14.55 -0.99
CA ILE A 248 -14.73 -13.37 -1.87
C ILE A 248 -14.45 -13.80 -3.32
N LYS A 249 -13.56 -14.77 -3.52
CA LYS A 249 -13.25 -15.33 -4.85
C LYS A 249 -14.49 -15.95 -5.49
N SER A 250 -15.27 -16.72 -4.73
CA SER A 250 -16.47 -17.39 -5.25
C SER A 250 -17.50 -16.43 -5.84
N LYS A 251 -17.62 -15.24 -5.28
CA LYS A 251 -18.51 -14.17 -5.71
C LYS A 251 -17.85 -13.24 -6.71
N GLY A 252 -16.66 -12.74 -6.38
CA GLY A 252 -15.99 -11.70 -7.15
C GLY A 252 -15.40 -12.19 -8.49
N LEU A 253 -15.15 -13.50 -8.65
CA LEU A 253 -14.75 -14.09 -9.93
C LEU A 253 -15.96 -14.57 -10.77
N THR A 254 -17.17 -14.07 -10.49
CA THR A 254 -18.35 -14.31 -11.32
C THR A 254 -18.23 -13.51 -12.62
N PRO A 255 -18.17 -14.19 -13.79
CA PRO A 255 -18.17 -13.49 -15.08
C PRO A 255 -19.58 -12.98 -15.37
N LEU A 256 -19.74 -11.67 -15.45
CA LEU A 256 -21.00 -11.00 -15.76
C LEU A 256 -21.11 -10.75 -17.27
N ASN A 257 -22.25 -11.07 -17.88
CA ASN A 257 -22.55 -10.58 -19.22
C ASN A 257 -22.91 -9.08 -19.16
N ILE A 258 -23.11 -8.46 -20.33
CA ILE A 258 -23.36 -7.01 -20.43
C ILE A 258 -24.61 -6.59 -19.66
N ASP A 259 -25.71 -7.36 -19.76
CA ASP A 259 -26.96 -7.00 -19.08
C ASP A 259 -26.81 -7.13 -17.55
N GLU A 260 -26.19 -8.18 -17.08
CA GLU A 260 -25.87 -8.36 -15.66
C GLU A 260 -24.95 -7.25 -15.15
N PHE A 261 -23.93 -6.88 -15.93
CA PHE A 261 -23.01 -5.79 -15.58
C PHE A 261 -23.74 -4.44 -15.51
N LYS A 262 -24.65 -4.16 -16.46
CA LYS A 262 -25.51 -2.95 -16.44
C LYS A 262 -26.48 -2.92 -15.26
N ILE A 263 -26.95 -4.07 -14.79
CA ILE A 263 -27.76 -4.14 -13.56
C ILE A 263 -26.91 -3.70 -12.36
N LYS A 264 -25.68 -4.18 -12.25
CA LYS A 264 -24.76 -3.80 -11.17
C LYS A 264 -24.40 -2.31 -11.20
N ILE A 265 -24.27 -1.71 -12.37
CA ILE A 265 -24.11 -0.25 -12.52
C ILE A 265 -25.31 0.50 -11.93
N LYS A 266 -26.54 0.03 -12.21
CA LYS A 266 -27.77 0.63 -11.65
C LYS A 266 -27.92 0.44 -10.15
N GLU A 267 -27.27 -0.58 -9.58
CA GLU A 267 -27.17 -0.83 -8.12
C GLU A 267 -26.09 0.02 -7.44
N ASP A 268 -25.54 1.04 -8.13
CA ASP A 268 -24.49 1.96 -7.65
C ASP A 268 -23.17 1.25 -7.28
N CYS A 269 -22.85 0.15 -7.96
CA CYS A 269 -21.52 -0.44 -7.87
C CYS A 269 -20.47 0.47 -8.50
N ILE A 270 -19.29 0.54 -7.87
CA ILE A 270 -18.12 1.17 -8.48
C ILE A 270 -17.69 0.33 -9.68
N ILE A 271 -17.51 0.95 -10.83
CA ILE A 271 -16.87 0.33 -11.98
C ILE A 271 -15.36 0.62 -11.89
N LEU A 272 -14.58 -0.38 -11.58
CA LEU A 272 -13.13 -0.27 -11.55
C LEU A 272 -12.55 -0.84 -12.86
N ASP A 273 -11.79 -0.05 -13.59
CA ASP A 273 -11.03 -0.49 -14.76
C ASP A 273 -9.55 -0.63 -14.41
N THR A 274 -9.03 -1.86 -14.49
CA THR A 274 -7.67 -2.18 -14.10
C THR A 274 -6.71 -2.40 -15.28
N ARG A 275 -7.15 -2.03 -16.49
CA ARG A 275 -6.29 -1.99 -17.67
C ARG A 275 -5.20 -0.93 -17.54
N GLU A 276 -4.21 -0.99 -18.39
CA GLU A 276 -3.16 0.05 -18.45
C GLU A 276 -3.76 1.43 -18.76
N ALA A 277 -3.13 2.47 -18.22
CA ALA A 277 -3.58 3.85 -18.39
C ALA A 277 -3.75 4.24 -19.88
N THR A 278 -2.80 3.83 -20.72
CA THR A 278 -2.81 4.08 -22.17
C THR A 278 -3.93 3.35 -22.90
N GLU A 279 -4.34 2.18 -22.45
CA GLU A 279 -5.51 1.49 -23.00
C GLU A 279 -6.81 2.15 -22.54
N PHE A 280 -6.87 2.56 -21.28
CA PHE A 280 -8.04 3.21 -20.71
C PHE A 280 -8.34 4.53 -21.44
N THR A 281 -7.35 5.37 -21.72
CA THR A 281 -7.57 6.66 -22.40
C THR A 281 -8.19 6.52 -23.78
N THR A 282 -7.90 5.42 -24.50
CA THR A 282 -8.47 5.18 -25.84
C THR A 282 -9.94 4.81 -25.83
N GLY A 283 -10.47 4.36 -24.67
CA GLY A 283 -11.87 4.04 -24.51
C GLY A 283 -12.18 3.28 -23.24
N PHE A 284 -13.27 3.67 -22.57
CA PHE A 284 -13.72 3.04 -21.31
C PHE A 284 -15.24 3.11 -21.14
N ILE A 285 -15.76 2.36 -20.18
CA ILE A 285 -17.18 2.40 -19.79
C ILE A 285 -17.42 3.70 -19.02
N PRO A 286 -18.39 4.56 -19.42
CA PRO A 286 -18.66 5.80 -18.73
C PRO A 286 -18.90 5.61 -17.23
N GLY A 287 -18.24 6.43 -16.41
CA GLY A 287 -18.29 6.33 -14.95
C GLY A 287 -17.27 5.37 -14.32
N SER A 288 -16.43 4.69 -15.13
CA SER A 288 -15.33 3.88 -14.61
C SER A 288 -14.25 4.73 -13.94
N ILE A 289 -13.67 4.18 -12.88
CA ILE A 289 -12.45 4.68 -12.26
C ILE A 289 -11.28 3.83 -12.78
N SER A 290 -10.28 4.48 -13.37
CA SER A 290 -9.05 3.83 -13.84
C SER A 290 -8.06 3.68 -12.69
N ILE A 291 -7.71 2.44 -12.34
CA ILE A 291 -6.55 2.15 -11.49
C ILE A 291 -5.88 0.91 -12.07
N GLY A 292 -4.91 1.10 -12.96
CA GLY A 292 -4.17 0.01 -13.60
C GLY A 292 -3.42 -0.86 -12.59
N LEU A 293 -3.29 -2.15 -12.88
CA LEU A 293 -2.56 -3.09 -12.01
C LEU A 293 -1.08 -2.77 -11.90
N GLU A 294 -0.50 -2.14 -12.91
CA GLU A 294 0.85 -1.62 -12.86
C GLU A 294 0.95 -0.39 -11.93
N GLY A 295 2.08 -0.22 -11.28
CA GLY A 295 2.27 0.90 -10.35
C GLY A 295 1.72 0.65 -8.94
N ARG A 296 1.27 1.70 -8.27
CA ARG A 296 0.85 1.69 -6.84
C ARG A 296 -0.65 1.39 -6.68
N PHE A 297 -1.11 0.28 -7.27
CA PHE A 297 -2.52 -0.11 -7.28
C PHE A 297 -3.15 -0.12 -5.88
N ALA A 298 -2.51 -0.79 -4.92
CA ALA A 298 -3.02 -0.95 -3.56
C ALA A 298 -3.27 0.40 -2.87
N GLU A 299 -2.30 1.31 -2.96
CA GLU A 299 -2.40 2.64 -2.37
C GLU A 299 -3.54 3.45 -3.00
N TRP A 300 -3.63 3.46 -4.33
CA TRP A 300 -4.67 4.26 -5.00
C TRP A 300 -6.06 3.64 -4.86
N ALA A 301 -6.19 2.32 -4.94
CA ALA A 301 -7.46 1.66 -4.65
C ALA A 301 -7.92 1.95 -3.22
N GLY A 302 -7.05 1.76 -2.23
CA GLY A 302 -7.36 2.02 -0.82
C GLY A 302 -7.70 3.47 -0.52
N SER A 303 -7.03 4.43 -1.19
CA SER A 303 -7.21 5.87 -0.94
C SER A 303 -8.42 6.46 -1.67
N LEU A 304 -8.78 5.93 -2.84
CA LEU A 304 -9.77 6.56 -3.73
C LEU A 304 -11.12 5.84 -3.78
N LEU A 305 -11.16 4.53 -3.50
CA LEU A 305 -12.41 3.77 -3.58
C LEU A 305 -13.13 3.73 -2.23
N SER A 306 -14.47 3.75 -2.27
CA SER A 306 -15.29 3.66 -1.08
C SER A 306 -15.42 2.23 -0.59
N PHE A 307 -15.03 1.94 0.65
CA PHE A 307 -15.26 0.64 1.30
C PHE A 307 -16.74 0.32 1.56
N LYS A 308 -17.63 1.30 1.40
CA LYS A 308 -19.08 1.12 1.61
C LYS A 308 -19.77 0.53 0.38
N GLN A 309 -19.27 0.87 -0.81
CA GLN A 309 -19.86 0.45 -2.09
C GLN A 309 -19.31 -0.90 -2.53
N SER A 310 -20.11 -1.64 -3.28
CA SER A 310 -19.68 -2.84 -3.99
C SER A 310 -18.89 -2.46 -5.24
N ILE A 311 -17.99 -3.35 -5.67
CA ILE A 311 -17.13 -3.16 -6.84
C ILE A 311 -17.49 -4.21 -7.90
N ILE A 312 -17.64 -3.77 -9.13
CA ILE A 312 -17.54 -4.58 -10.34
C ILE A 312 -16.34 -4.09 -11.13
N PHE A 313 -15.67 -4.96 -11.87
CA PHE A 313 -14.46 -4.52 -12.53
C PHE A 313 -14.30 -4.98 -13.98
N VAL A 314 -13.49 -4.24 -14.71
CA VAL A 314 -12.95 -4.55 -16.02
C VAL A 314 -11.48 -4.79 -15.87
N ALA A 315 -10.99 -5.96 -16.28
CA ALA A 315 -9.60 -6.34 -16.19
C ALA A 315 -9.02 -6.70 -17.57
N PRO A 316 -7.70 -6.63 -17.75
CA PRO A 316 -7.04 -7.29 -18.86
C PRO A 316 -7.35 -8.80 -18.84
N GLU A 317 -7.42 -9.42 -20.01
CA GLU A 317 -7.70 -10.85 -20.12
C GLU A 317 -6.71 -11.68 -19.31
N GLY A 318 -7.22 -12.60 -18.48
CA GLY A 318 -6.44 -13.45 -17.58
C GLY A 318 -5.94 -12.79 -16.31
N LYS A 319 -6.28 -11.50 -16.07
CA LYS A 319 -5.90 -10.74 -14.86
C LYS A 319 -7.04 -10.61 -13.83
N GLU A 320 -8.16 -11.26 -14.06
CA GLU A 320 -9.34 -11.14 -13.20
C GLU A 320 -9.06 -11.62 -11.77
N LYS A 321 -8.38 -12.77 -11.64
CA LYS A 321 -7.98 -13.31 -10.33
C LYS A 321 -6.97 -12.40 -9.63
N GLU A 322 -5.99 -11.87 -10.35
CA GLU A 322 -5.00 -10.94 -9.81
C GLU A 322 -5.66 -9.66 -9.32
N THR A 323 -6.56 -9.08 -10.11
CA THR A 323 -7.34 -7.88 -9.74
C THR A 323 -8.08 -8.08 -8.42
N LEU A 324 -8.84 -9.19 -8.31
CA LEU A 324 -9.58 -9.51 -7.10
C LEU A 324 -8.67 -9.66 -5.88
N ILE A 325 -7.57 -10.41 -6.02
CA ILE A 325 -6.62 -10.63 -4.92
C ILE A 325 -6.02 -9.30 -4.45
N ARG A 326 -5.60 -8.42 -5.37
CA ARG A 326 -5.03 -7.11 -5.03
C ARG A 326 -6.05 -6.20 -4.34
N LEU A 327 -7.32 -6.23 -4.73
CA LEU A 327 -8.40 -5.54 -4.02
C LEU A 327 -8.60 -6.10 -2.61
N ALA A 328 -8.65 -7.43 -2.48
CA ALA A 328 -8.83 -8.09 -1.20
C ALA A 328 -7.66 -7.81 -0.23
N ARG A 329 -6.41 -7.71 -0.73
CA ARG A 329 -5.23 -7.35 0.07
C ARG A 329 -5.37 -6.00 0.76
N VAL A 330 -6.13 -5.07 0.20
CA VAL A 330 -6.38 -3.74 0.79
C VAL A 330 -7.81 -3.57 1.32
N GLY A 331 -8.48 -4.69 1.64
CA GLY A 331 -9.70 -4.70 2.43
C GLY A 331 -11.00 -4.57 1.64
N PHE A 332 -10.98 -4.64 0.30
CA PHE A 332 -12.21 -4.65 -0.50
C PHE A 332 -12.78 -6.05 -0.62
N ASP A 333 -13.76 -6.36 0.22
CA ASP A 333 -14.43 -7.67 0.27
C ASP A 333 -15.74 -7.72 -0.52
N LYS A 334 -16.29 -6.55 -0.91
CA LYS A 334 -17.57 -6.45 -1.63
C LYS A 334 -17.36 -6.39 -3.15
N ILE A 335 -16.85 -7.48 -3.71
CA ILE A 335 -16.63 -7.61 -5.15
C ILE A 335 -17.75 -8.46 -5.72
N GLU A 336 -18.53 -7.91 -6.69
CA GLU A 336 -19.76 -8.52 -7.23
C GLU A 336 -19.55 -9.26 -8.55
N GLY A 337 -18.37 -9.17 -9.15
CA GLY A 337 -18.01 -9.83 -10.40
C GLY A 337 -17.22 -8.94 -11.36
N TYR A 338 -16.95 -9.48 -12.53
CA TYR A 338 -16.20 -8.79 -13.59
C TYR A 338 -16.88 -8.90 -14.94
N LEU A 339 -16.63 -7.94 -15.83
CA LEU A 339 -17.18 -7.97 -17.20
C LEU A 339 -16.51 -9.09 -17.99
N LYS A 340 -17.29 -10.10 -18.38
CA LYS A 340 -16.85 -11.22 -19.20
C LYS A 340 -16.33 -10.75 -20.55
N GLY A 341 -15.08 -11.07 -20.87
CA GLY A 341 -14.41 -10.64 -22.13
C GLY A 341 -13.97 -9.18 -22.12
N GLY A 342 -13.97 -8.52 -20.95
CA GLY A 342 -13.41 -7.19 -20.76
C GLY A 342 -14.07 -6.08 -21.55
N PHE A 343 -13.36 -4.97 -21.73
CA PHE A 343 -13.88 -3.76 -22.39
C PHE A 343 -14.25 -4.00 -23.87
N GLU A 344 -13.53 -4.86 -24.58
CA GLU A 344 -13.83 -5.16 -25.99
C GLU A 344 -15.22 -5.78 -26.17
N THR A 345 -15.69 -6.60 -25.21
CA THR A 345 -17.07 -7.12 -25.26
C THR A 345 -18.10 -6.00 -25.14
N TRP A 346 -17.88 -5.01 -24.28
CA TRP A 346 -18.74 -3.82 -24.14
C TRP A 346 -18.79 -3.01 -25.42
N LYS A 347 -17.64 -2.71 -26.00
CA LYS A 347 -17.48 -1.94 -27.23
C LYS A 347 -18.14 -2.62 -28.43
N ASN A 348 -17.91 -3.94 -28.60
CA ASN A 348 -18.46 -4.72 -29.70
C ASN A 348 -19.98 -4.89 -29.63
N ALA A 349 -20.57 -4.77 -28.45
CA ALA A 349 -22.00 -4.74 -28.26
C ALA A 349 -22.64 -3.39 -28.64
N GLY A 350 -21.86 -2.39 -29.02
CA GLY A 350 -22.35 -1.06 -29.38
C GLY A 350 -22.77 -0.22 -28.18
N GLU A 351 -22.37 -0.59 -26.99
CA GLU A 351 -22.65 0.18 -25.77
C GLU A 351 -21.88 1.49 -25.74
N LYS A 352 -22.40 2.47 -25.00
CA LYS A 352 -21.80 3.80 -24.89
C LYS A 352 -20.39 3.71 -24.27
N THR A 353 -19.42 4.36 -24.91
CA THR A 353 -18.06 4.50 -24.42
C THR A 353 -17.69 5.98 -24.26
N ASP A 354 -16.69 6.27 -23.42
CA ASP A 354 -16.05 7.56 -23.30
C ASP A 354 -14.54 7.40 -23.52
N LEU A 355 -13.83 8.50 -23.67
CA LEU A 355 -12.37 8.53 -23.86
C LEU A 355 -11.74 9.74 -23.14
N ILE A 356 -10.44 9.71 -22.98
CA ILE A 356 -9.63 10.85 -22.55
C ILE A 356 -8.67 11.18 -23.71
N ILE A 357 -8.58 12.45 -24.05
CA ILE A 357 -7.67 12.88 -25.11
C ILE A 357 -6.25 12.91 -24.53
N ASP A 358 -5.38 12.10 -25.10
CA ASP A 358 -3.93 12.16 -24.82
C ASP A 358 -3.28 13.17 -25.74
N ILE A 359 -2.39 14.01 -25.18
CA ILE A 359 -1.59 14.98 -25.93
C ILE A 359 -0.13 14.88 -25.52
N GLU A 360 0.77 15.28 -26.40
CA GLU A 360 2.19 15.42 -26.10
C GLU A 360 2.48 16.78 -25.42
N ALA A 361 3.63 16.88 -24.75
CA ALA A 361 4.00 18.10 -24.01
C ALA A 361 4.28 19.31 -24.95
N ASP A 362 4.66 19.09 -26.18
CA ASP A 362 4.84 20.13 -27.20
C ASP A 362 3.50 20.69 -27.69
N GLU A 363 2.44 19.87 -27.74
CA GLU A 363 1.07 20.35 -28.02
C GLU A 363 0.58 21.27 -26.91
N LEU A 364 0.84 20.92 -25.62
CA LEU A 364 0.58 21.83 -24.50
C LEU A 364 1.30 23.17 -24.68
N ALA A 365 2.59 23.13 -25.06
CA ALA A 365 3.37 24.35 -25.30
C ALA A 365 2.77 25.23 -26.40
N MET A 366 2.21 24.60 -27.43
CA MET A 366 1.51 25.30 -28.53
C MET A 366 0.16 25.89 -28.09
N ASP A 367 -0.58 25.20 -27.22
CA ASP A 367 -1.92 25.60 -26.80
C ASP A 367 -1.92 26.73 -25.75
N ILE A 368 -0.96 26.75 -24.82
CA ILE A 368 -0.85 27.75 -23.74
C ILE A 368 -1.03 29.20 -24.21
N PRO A 369 -0.37 29.69 -25.30
CA PRO A 369 -0.49 31.08 -25.70
C PRO A 369 -1.79 31.43 -26.44
N PHE A 370 -2.61 30.46 -26.82
CA PHE A 370 -3.78 30.65 -27.70
C PHE A 370 -5.11 30.23 -27.10
N ASP A 371 -5.13 29.50 -25.98
CA ASP A 371 -6.34 29.04 -25.33
C ASP A 371 -6.54 29.75 -23.98
N ASP A 372 -7.34 30.82 -23.97
CA ASP A 372 -7.67 31.59 -22.77
C ASP A 372 -8.44 30.80 -21.70
N LYS A 373 -8.96 29.59 -22.05
CA LYS A 373 -9.66 28.69 -21.13
C LYS A 373 -8.79 27.54 -20.64
N LEU A 374 -7.53 27.50 -21.08
CA LEU A 374 -6.61 26.45 -20.70
C LEU A 374 -6.27 26.57 -19.22
N MET A 375 -6.42 25.46 -18.51
CA MET A 375 -5.98 25.30 -17.13
C MET A 375 -5.09 24.07 -17.04
N VAL A 376 -3.88 24.23 -16.55
CA VAL A 376 -2.99 23.10 -16.23
C VAL A 376 -3.29 22.62 -14.82
N LEU A 377 -3.64 21.34 -14.70
CA LEU A 377 -3.92 20.68 -13.44
C LEU A 377 -2.79 19.69 -13.10
N ASP A 378 -2.00 20.02 -12.09
CA ASP A 378 -0.94 19.16 -11.57
C ASP A 378 -1.47 18.33 -10.41
N VAL A 379 -1.56 17.00 -10.58
CA VAL A 379 -2.07 16.08 -9.56
C VAL A 379 -0.96 15.42 -8.74
N ARG A 380 0.25 15.97 -8.77
CA ARG A 380 1.37 15.55 -7.92
C ARG A 380 1.20 16.04 -6.49
N LYS A 381 1.99 15.45 -5.58
CA LYS A 381 2.05 15.91 -4.19
C LYS A 381 2.54 17.36 -4.11
N PRO A 382 2.18 18.14 -3.04
CA PRO A 382 2.58 19.53 -2.90
C PRO A 382 4.11 19.74 -2.93
N ASN A 383 4.88 18.82 -2.36
CA ASN A 383 6.33 18.90 -2.40
C ASN A 383 6.91 18.72 -3.82
N GLU A 384 6.33 17.81 -4.63
CA GLU A 384 6.70 17.63 -6.03
C GLU A 384 6.36 18.88 -6.86
N PHE A 385 5.22 19.52 -6.56
CA PHE A 385 4.77 20.78 -7.18
C PHE A 385 5.72 21.94 -6.83
N ALA A 386 6.06 22.09 -5.57
CA ALA A 386 6.97 23.15 -5.10
C ALA A 386 8.37 23.07 -5.71
N GLU A 387 8.87 21.85 -6.00
CA GLU A 387 10.16 21.65 -6.68
C GLU A 387 10.18 22.18 -8.12
N GLY A 388 9.01 22.29 -8.76
CA GLY A 388 8.83 22.83 -10.09
C GLY A 388 7.46 22.47 -10.68
N HIS A 389 6.79 23.47 -11.28
CA HIS A 389 5.48 23.33 -11.91
C HIS A 389 5.34 24.28 -13.10
N VAL A 390 4.33 24.06 -13.93
CA VAL A 390 3.97 24.99 -15.01
C VAL A 390 3.42 26.27 -14.39
N LYS A 391 3.86 27.42 -14.90
CA LYS A 391 3.35 28.71 -14.42
C LYS A 391 1.82 28.76 -14.46
N ASP A 392 1.22 29.32 -13.41
CA ASP A 392 -0.22 29.41 -13.21
C ASP A 392 -0.97 28.06 -13.16
N ALA A 393 -0.26 26.94 -13.01
CA ALA A 393 -0.88 25.63 -12.82
C ALA A 393 -1.56 25.52 -11.45
N LEU A 394 -2.72 24.87 -11.42
CA LEU A 394 -3.40 24.51 -10.18
C LEU A 394 -2.85 23.18 -9.66
N ASN A 395 -2.45 23.13 -8.39
CA ASN A 395 -2.11 21.87 -7.72
C ASN A 395 -3.34 21.29 -7.02
N LEU A 396 -3.79 20.13 -7.45
CA LEU A 396 -4.82 19.34 -6.78
C LEU A 396 -4.31 17.89 -6.67
N PRO A 397 -3.64 17.54 -5.59
CA PRO A 397 -3.08 16.20 -5.40
C PRO A 397 -4.13 15.11 -5.61
N LEU A 398 -3.74 14.01 -6.26
CA LEU A 398 -4.66 12.90 -6.51
C LEU A 398 -5.29 12.36 -5.21
N SER A 399 -4.55 12.37 -4.09
CA SER A 399 -5.06 11.99 -2.77
C SER A 399 -6.28 12.77 -2.32
N ASP A 400 -6.39 14.04 -2.75
CA ASP A 400 -7.41 14.98 -2.28
C ASP A 400 -8.66 14.96 -3.18
N MET A 401 -8.61 14.25 -4.31
CA MET A 401 -9.72 14.17 -5.27
C MET A 401 -10.90 13.30 -4.83
N THR A 402 -10.85 12.73 -3.62
CA THR A 402 -12.03 12.15 -2.96
C THR A 402 -12.92 13.21 -2.30
N ASP A 403 -12.40 14.39 -2.06
CA ASP A 403 -13.16 15.53 -1.55
C ASP A 403 -13.84 16.27 -2.71
N ILE A 404 -15.18 16.13 -2.79
CA ILE A 404 -16.00 16.79 -3.81
C ILE A 404 -15.84 18.31 -3.76
N ALA A 405 -15.58 18.90 -2.59
CA ALA A 405 -15.39 20.34 -2.47
C ALA A 405 -14.12 20.83 -3.17
N GLN A 406 -13.07 20.02 -3.16
CA GLN A 406 -11.83 20.31 -3.89
C GLN A 406 -12.05 20.26 -5.41
N ILE A 407 -12.76 19.25 -5.89
CA ILE A 407 -13.12 19.13 -7.32
C ILE A 407 -14.06 20.26 -7.76
N ALA A 408 -15.02 20.64 -6.92
CA ALA A 408 -15.97 21.73 -7.21
C ALA A 408 -15.30 23.13 -7.32
N SER A 409 -14.02 23.27 -6.92
CA SER A 409 -13.24 24.49 -7.14
C SER A 409 -12.82 24.67 -8.61
N LEU A 410 -12.88 23.62 -9.43
CA LEU A 410 -12.60 23.69 -10.86
C LEU A 410 -13.76 24.35 -11.59
N GLU A 411 -13.47 25.36 -12.40
CA GLU A 411 -14.52 26.08 -13.15
C GLU A 411 -15.07 25.25 -14.30
N GLU A 412 -16.39 25.21 -14.43
CA GLU A 412 -17.04 24.60 -15.58
C GLU A 412 -16.69 25.38 -16.87
N GLY A 413 -16.35 24.67 -17.91
CA GLY A 413 -16.06 25.27 -19.22
C GLY A 413 -14.59 25.57 -19.48
N GLN A 414 -13.67 25.26 -18.56
CA GLN A 414 -12.24 25.26 -18.81
C GLN A 414 -11.80 24.04 -19.62
N ASN A 415 -10.72 24.21 -20.39
CA ASN A 415 -9.99 23.13 -21.03
C ASN A 415 -8.93 22.64 -20.05
N ILE A 416 -9.16 21.50 -19.39
CA ILE A 416 -8.31 21.01 -18.32
C ILE A 416 -7.22 20.09 -18.88
N TYR A 417 -5.98 20.51 -18.75
CA TYR A 417 -4.78 19.77 -19.14
C TYR A 417 -4.15 19.15 -17.90
N ILE A 418 -4.29 17.83 -17.75
CA ILE A 418 -3.93 17.11 -16.53
C ILE A 418 -2.58 16.44 -16.70
N HIS A 419 -1.71 16.59 -15.71
CA HIS A 419 -0.47 15.84 -15.65
C HIS A 419 -0.12 15.38 -14.23
N CYS A 420 0.76 14.38 -14.17
CA CYS A 420 1.46 13.98 -12.96
C CYS A 420 2.96 13.84 -13.25
N GLY A 421 3.68 12.95 -12.55
CA GLY A 421 5.11 12.71 -12.83
C GLY A 421 5.39 12.12 -14.20
N ILE A 422 4.68 11.01 -14.56
CA ILE A 422 4.94 10.17 -15.75
C ILE A 422 3.68 9.67 -16.48
N GLY A 423 2.45 10.07 -16.07
CA GLY A 423 1.20 9.74 -16.79
C GLY A 423 0.24 8.79 -16.07
N TYR A 424 0.64 8.03 -15.03
CA TYR A 424 -0.24 7.08 -14.34
C TYR A 424 -1.30 7.77 -13.46
N ARG A 425 -0.89 8.65 -12.53
CA ARG A 425 -1.79 9.39 -11.61
C ARG A 425 -2.76 10.31 -12.35
N SER A 426 -2.33 10.91 -13.45
CA SER A 426 -3.17 11.84 -14.24
C SER A 426 -4.34 11.15 -14.91
N VAL A 427 -4.20 9.90 -15.38
CA VAL A 427 -5.32 9.13 -15.94
C VAL A 427 -6.32 8.74 -14.86
N ILE A 428 -5.84 8.36 -13.65
CA ILE A 428 -6.73 8.13 -12.51
C ILE A 428 -7.53 9.40 -12.21
N ALA A 429 -6.86 10.55 -12.08
CA ALA A 429 -7.49 11.85 -11.83
C ALA A 429 -8.52 12.20 -12.90
N ALA A 430 -8.15 12.04 -14.18
CA ALA A 430 -9.07 12.29 -15.30
C ALA A 430 -10.32 11.40 -15.24
N SER A 431 -10.19 10.13 -14.86
CA SER A 431 -11.32 9.23 -14.69
C SER A 431 -12.27 9.66 -13.57
N LEU A 432 -11.72 10.16 -12.46
CA LEU A 432 -12.52 10.72 -11.36
C LEU A 432 -13.24 12.00 -11.78
N LEU A 433 -12.59 12.89 -12.52
CA LEU A 433 -13.21 14.11 -13.04
C LEU A 433 -14.28 13.81 -14.08
N LYS A 434 -14.05 12.85 -14.99
CA LYS A 434 -15.08 12.37 -15.93
C LYS A 434 -16.34 11.88 -15.20
N ARG A 435 -16.16 11.15 -14.11
CA ARG A 435 -17.24 10.66 -13.26
C ARG A 435 -18.03 11.80 -12.60
N GLN A 436 -17.41 12.94 -12.33
CA GLN A 436 -18.03 14.15 -11.80
C GLN A 436 -18.63 15.07 -12.87
N GLY A 437 -18.57 14.68 -14.16
CA GLY A 437 -19.15 15.43 -15.26
C GLY A 437 -18.23 16.39 -15.99
N TYR A 438 -16.94 16.40 -15.66
CA TYR A 438 -15.95 17.17 -16.42
C TYR A 438 -15.58 16.39 -17.68
N HIS A 439 -15.87 16.93 -18.86
CA HIS A 439 -15.67 16.23 -20.13
C HIS A 439 -14.50 16.76 -20.96
N ASN A 440 -14.13 18.01 -20.75
CA ASN A 440 -13.10 18.69 -21.53
C ASN A 440 -11.71 18.52 -20.93
N LEU A 441 -11.25 17.26 -20.93
CA LEU A 441 -10.02 16.82 -20.28
C LEU A 441 -9.01 16.35 -21.32
N ARG A 442 -7.73 16.74 -21.13
CA ARG A 442 -6.58 16.27 -21.88
C ARG A 442 -5.53 15.75 -20.90
N ASN A 443 -5.05 14.54 -21.10
CA ASN A 443 -3.96 13.96 -20.33
C ASN A 443 -2.63 14.20 -21.06
N ILE A 444 -1.64 14.70 -20.35
CA ILE A 444 -0.32 14.98 -20.93
C ILE A 444 0.56 13.74 -20.78
N ILE A 445 0.89 13.13 -21.94
CA ILE A 445 1.75 11.94 -22.01
C ILE A 445 3.13 12.26 -21.43
N GLY A 446 3.69 11.34 -20.64
CA GLY A 446 4.98 11.54 -19.98
C GLY A 446 4.95 12.52 -18.81
N GLY A 447 3.86 13.28 -18.62
CA GLY A 447 3.63 14.17 -17.49
C GLY A 447 4.74 15.19 -17.27
N TRP A 448 5.07 15.48 -16.01
CA TRP A 448 6.10 16.44 -15.64
C TRP A 448 7.47 16.14 -16.26
N ALA A 449 7.82 14.86 -16.41
CA ALA A 449 9.09 14.46 -17.02
C ALA A 449 9.22 14.96 -18.47
N ALA A 450 8.12 14.96 -19.23
CA ALA A 450 8.08 15.49 -20.60
C ALA A 450 7.92 17.01 -20.62
N ILE A 451 7.08 17.56 -19.75
CA ILE A 451 6.80 19.02 -19.69
C ILE A 451 8.07 19.83 -19.42
N LYS A 452 8.88 19.45 -18.44
CA LYS A 452 10.09 20.17 -18.05
C LYS A 452 11.18 20.24 -19.14
N GLU A 453 11.10 19.38 -20.16
CA GLU A 453 12.01 19.39 -21.31
C GLU A 453 11.57 20.40 -22.39
N GLN A 454 10.34 20.93 -22.31
CA GLN A 454 9.81 21.93 -23.24
C GLN A 454 10.27 23.33 -22.85
N LYS A 455 11.11 23.96 -23.70
CA LYS A 455 11.70 25.27 -23.42
C LYS A 455 10.70 26.41 -23.50
N GLU A 456 9.62 26.20 -24.23
CA GLU A 456 8.53 27.14 -24.46
C GLU A 456 7.56 27.22 -23.28
N ILE A 457 7.55 26.20 -22.41
CA ILE A 457 6.71 26.17 -21.21
C ILE A 457 7.45 26.87 -20.07
N HIS A 458 6.83 27.92 -19.55
CA HIS A 458 7.38 28.63 -18.39
C HIS A 458 7.18 27.80 -17.12
N VAL A 459 8.26 27.50 -16.42
CA VAL A 459 8.28 26.70 -15.19
C VAL A 459 8.63 27.62 -14.00
N GLU A 460 7.87 27.47 -12.92
CA GLU A 460 8.09 28.17 -11.66
C GLU A 460 8.43 27.17 -10.54
N LYS A 461 9.03 27.69 -9.47
CA LYS A 461 9.31 26.94 -8.24
C LYS A 461 8.79 27.75 -7.07
N GLU A 462 8.17 27.12 -6.14
CA GLU A 462 7.86 27.75 -4.87
C GLU A 462 9.09 27.73 -3.98
N ALA A 463 9.27 28.79 -3.17
CA ALA A 463 10.26 28.76 -2.12
C ALA A 463 9.92 27.57 -1.21
N ALA A 464 10.88 26.66 -1.02
CA ALA A 464 10.67 25.52 -0.16
C ALA A 464 10.04 26.01 1.15
N LEU A 465 8.86 25.51 1.48
CA LEU A 465 8.28 25.66 2.80
C LEU A 465 9.18 24.90 3.76
N LEU A 466 10.29 25.55 4.15
CA LEU A 466 11.17 25.13 5.25
C LEU A 466 10.41 25.49 6.54
N ASN A 467 9.53 24.61 6.96
CA ASN A 467 8.96 24.62 8.31
C ASN A 467 9.24 23.29 8.99
#